data_8ae1dba694881affc8141eb60f483964
#
_entry.id   8ae1dba694881affc8141eb60f483964
#
_cell.length_a   1.000
_cell.length_b   1.000
_cell.length_c   1.000
_cell.angle_alpha   90.00
_cell.angle_beta   90.00
_cell.angle_gamma   90.00
#
_symmetry.space_group_name_H-M   'P 1'
#
loop_
_entity.id
_entity.type
_entity.pdbx_description
1 polymer ?
#
loop_
_entity_poly.entity_id
_entity_poly.type
_entity_poly.pdbx_seq_one_letter_code
_entity_poly.pdbx_strand_id
1 'polypeptide(L)'
;MSVLIDDPFRGGRALPAALLPQGRWAHRLAATAVMATAIAALAVQQLHRTPWGLPGHRGIFWLSVLIASRWCLARPGTALRVAAGGSCVILFVDPTMGTHVLPYLAAAMLVDRLAEVPLVRRHAWLMLVLAPVIHLVGVLSPFLHHVGGGAGLGTVLGGMGFYVQGHLLWGAAAGVVGMALGLGGRRLLGRPPSAP
;
A
#
# COMPACT_ATOMS: atom_id res chain seq x y z
N MET A 1 -11.04 31.99 -15.42
CA MET A 1 -11.86 30.83 -15.87
C MET A 1 -11.37 29.61 -15.12
N SER A 2 -12.02 29.26 -13.97
CA SER A 2 -11.68 28.04 -13.22
C SER A 2 -12.48 26.88 -13.80
N VAL A 3 -11.81 26.01 -14.50
CA VAL A 3 -12.37 24.74 -14.96
C VAL A 3 -12.58 23.88 -13.71
N LEU A 4 -13.83 23.81 -13.22
CA LEU A 4 -14.26 22.80 -12.27
C LEU A 4 -14.21 21.45 -13.02
N ILE A 5 -13.10 20.72 -12.87
CA ILE A 5 -13.07 19.32 -13.28
C ILE A 5 -13.94 18.60 -12.25
N ASP A 6 -15.13 18.21 -12.66
CA ASP A 6 -16.03 17.37 -11.89
C ASP A 6 -15.26 16.10 -11.49
N ASP A 7 -15.05 15.94 -10.19
CA ASP A 7 -14.45 14.74 -9.60
C ASP A 7 -15.42 13.56 -9.84
N PRO A 8 -15.12 12.61 -10.74
CA PRO A 8 -16.03 11.52 -11.08
C PRO A 8 -16.36 10.62 -9.87
N PHE A 9 -15.63 10.79 -8.75
CA PHE A 9 -15.87 10.07 -7.51
C PHE A 9 -16.81 10.81 -6.53
N ARG A 10 -17.28 12.03 -6.86
CA ARG A 10 -18.24 12.79 -6.02
C ARG A 10 -19.67 12.27 -6.06
N GLY A 11 -20.04 11.46 -7.05
CA GLY A 11 -21.43 10.98 -7.27
C GLY A 11 -21.87 9.79 -6.41
N GLY A 12 -21.06 9.29 -5.48
CA GLY A 12 -21.47 8.22 -4.58
C GLY A 12 -22.51 8.69 -3.56
N ARG A 13 -23.67 8.01 -3.47
CA ARG A 13 -24.66 8.23 -2.42
C ARG A 13 -23.98 8.26 -1.05
N ALA A 14 -24.14 9.35 -0.32
CA ALA A 14 -23.68 9.43 1.06
C ALA A 14 -24.34 8.32 1.88
N LEU A 15 -23.56 7.60 2.67
CA LEU A 15 -24.09 6.61 3.60
C LEU A 15 -24.97 7.33 4.65
N PRO A 16 -26.06 6.69 5.12
CA PRO A 16 -26.86 7.22 6.19
C PRO A 16 -25.98 7.57 7.41
N ALA A 17 -26.17 8.77 7.96
CA ALA A 17 -25.36 9.27 9.08
C ALA A 17 -25.36 8.32 10.29
N ALA A 18 -26.43 7.54 10.46
CA ALA A 18 -26.55 6.53 11.51
C ALA A 18 -25.53 5.38 11.40
N LEU A 19 -24.97 5.15 10.22
CA LEU A 19 -23.96 4.09 9.99
C LEU A 19 -22.53 4.59 10.13
N LEU A 20 -22.32 5.90 10.32
CA LEU A 20 -20.99 6.48 10.44
C LEU A 20 -20.56 6.54 11.92
N PRO A 21 -19.27 6.34 12.21
CA PRO A 21 -18.73 6.53 13.55
C PRO A 21 -19.04 7.93 14.07
N GLN A 22 -19.80 8.05 15.14
CA GLN A 22 -20.15 9.32 15.75
C GLN A 22 -19.27 9.59 16.98
N GLY A 23 -18.76 10.82 17.07
CA GLY A 23 -17.91 11.25 18.16
C GLY A 23 -16.42 10.90 17.99
N ARG A 24 -15.58 11.61 18.74
CA ARG A 24 -14.11 11.50 18.66
C ARG A 24 -13.60 10.10 19.03
N TRP A 25 -14.23 9.46 20.00
CA TRP A 25 -13.84 8.12 20.46
C TRP A 25 -14.15 7.05 19.43
N ALA A 26 -15.34 7.07 18.85
CA ALA A 26 -15.73 6.10 17.82
C ALA A 26 -14.82 6.22 16.59
N HIS A 27 -14.47 7.45 16.18
CA HIS A 27 -13.54 7.66 15.09
C HIS A 27 -12.10 7.19 15.40
N ARG A 28 -11.62 7.37 16.63
CA ARG A 28 -10.32 6.84 17.07
C ARG A 28 -10.32 5.32 17.08
N LEU A 29 -11.35 4.68 17.63
CA LEU A 29 -11.48 3.21 17.63
C LEU A 29 -11.52 2.65 16.21
N ALA A 30 -12.30 3.24 15.33
CA ALA A 30 -12.36 2.83 13.93
C ALA A 30 -11.00 2.98 13.21
N ALA A 31 -10.29 4.08 13.45
CA ALA A 31 -8.94 4.27 12.90
C ALA A 31 -7.93 3.25 13.45
N THR A 32 -8.02 2.92 14.74
CA THR A 32 -7.19 1.88 15.37
C THR A 32 -7.52 0.50 14.79
N ALA A 33 -8.80 0.19 14.60
CA ALA A 33 -9.24 -1.07 13.99
C ALA A 33 -8.70 -1.22 12.55
N VAL A 34 -8.80 -0.16 11.73
CA VAL A 34 -8.22 -0.16 10.37
C VAL A 34 -6.71 -0.41 10.41
N MET A 35 -6.00 0.26 11.33
CA MET A 35 -4.57 0.08 11.47
C MET A 35 -4.21 -1.35 11.89
N ALA A 36 -4.88 -1.89 12.90
CA ALA A 36 -4.65 -3.26 13.38
C ALA A 36 -4.96 -4.30 12.29
N THR A 37 -6.06 -4.13 11.57
CA THR A 37 -6.43 -5.00 10.44
C THR A 37 -5.39 -4.95 9.33
N ALA A 38 -4.89 -3.77 8.97
CA ALA A 38 -3.86 -3.61 7.95
C ALA A 38 -2.53 -4.26 8.35
N ILE A 39 -2.11 -4.10 9.62
CA ILE A 39 -0.92 -4.75 10.18
C ILE A 39 -1.08 -6.29 10.13
N ALA A 40 -2.22 -6.80 10.60
CA ALA A 40 -2.51 -8.23 10.59
C ALA A 40 -2.55 -8.79 9.16
N ALA A 41 -3.21 -8.11 8.23
CA ALA A 41 -3.28 -8.52 6.82
C ALA A 41 -1.90 -8.60 6.18
N LEU A 42 -1.01 -7.61 6.45
CA LEU A 42 0.36 -7.61 5.96
C LEU A 42 1.16 -8.79 6.54
N ALA A 43 1.06 -9.04 7.84
CA ALA A 43 1.77 -10.11 8.51
C ALA A 43 1.29 -11.49 8.04
N VAL A 44 -0.02 -11.73 8.01
CA VAL A 44 -0.61 -12.99 7.55
C VAL A 44 -0.22 -13.29 6.11
N GLN A 45 -0.30 -12.30 5.23
CA GLN A 45 0.07 -12.47 3.82
C GLN A 45 1.53 -12.88 3.66
N GLN A 46 2.43 -12.33 4.47
CA GLN A 46 3.85 -12.65 4.39
C GLN A 46 4.16 -14.03 4.98
N LEU A 47 3.54 -14.39 6.07
CA LEU A 47 3.70 -15.68 6.71
C LEU A 47 3.04 -16.80 5.89
N HIS A 48 1.92 -16.51 5.25
CA HIS A 48 1.19 -17.46 4.41
C HIS A 48 1.62 -17.34 2.94
N ARG A 49 2.73 -17.99 2.59
CA ARG A 49 3.32 -17.92 1.24
C ARG A 49 2.43 -18.60 0.20
N THR A 50 1.74 -17.80 -0.63
CA THR A 50 0.97 -18.34 -1.77
C THR A 50 1.92 -18.83 -2.87
N PRO A 51 1.79 -20.08 -3.36
CA PRO A 51 2.75 -20.71 -4.27
C PRO A 51 2.48 -20.41 -5.76
N TRP A 52 2.06 -19.21 -6.12
CA TRP A 52 1.70 -18.92 -7.52
C TRP A 52 2.89 -18.86 -8.49
N GLY A 53 4.14 -18.86 -8.00
CA GLY A 53 5.35 -18.89 -8.84
C GLY A 53 5.57 -17.67 -9.75
N LEU A 54 4.68 -16.70 -9.77
CA LEU A 54 4.79 -15.50 -10.61
C LEU A 54 5.56 -14.39 -9.90
N PRO A 55 6.55 -13.75 -10.55
CA PRO A 55 7.30 -12.66 -9.95
C PRO A 55 6.38 -11.48 -9.63
N GLY A 56 6.53 -10.93 -8.44
CA GLY A 56 5.79 -9.74 -8.01
C GLY A 56 4.33 -9.97 -7.59
N HIS A 57 3.73 -11.16 -7.79
CA HIS A 57 2.32 -11.42 -7.49
C HIS A 57 1.92 -11.09 -6.04
N ARG A 58 2.84 -11.22 -5.09
CA ARG A 58 2.59 -10.85 -3.69
C ARG A 58 2.34 -9.37 -3.48
N GLY A 59 2.78 -8.54 -4.42
CA GLY A 59 2.58 -7.09 -4.37
C GLY A 59 1.12 -6.68 -4.36
N ILE A 60 0.24 -7.46 -5.01
CA ILE A 60 -1.19 -7.17 -5.01
C ILE A 60 -1.76 -7.13 -3.58
N PHE A 61 -1.21 -7.90 -2.67
CA PHE A 61 -1.65 -7.93 -1.27
C PHE A 61 -1.01 -6.82 -0.44
N TRP A 62 0.33 -6.87 -0.29
CA TRP A 62 0.99 -5.97 0.66
C TRP A 62 0.97 -4.50 0.21
N LEU A 63 1.13 -4.22 -1.10
CA LEU A 63 1.09 -2.85 -1.59
C LEU A 63 -0.34 -2.29 -1.57
N SER A 64 -1.36 -3.12 -1.87
CA SER A 64 -2.76 -2.71 -1.72
C SER A 64 -3.10 -2.34 -0.28
N VAL A 65 -2.63 -3.09 0.71
CA VAL A 65 -2.84 -2.80 2.12
C VAL A 65 -2.19 -1.47 2.52
N LEU A 66 -0.96 -1.19 2.06
CA LEU A 66 -0.27 0.06 2.33
C LEU A 66 -1.00 1.26 1.71
N ILE A 67 -1.40 1.16 0.44
CA ILE A 67 -2.15 2.20 -0.26
C ILE A 67 -3.52 2.39 0.42
N ALA A 68 -4.26 1.29 0.65
CA ALA A 68 -5.58 1.34 1.26
C ALA A 68 -5.55 2.03 2.64
N SER A 69 -4.63 1.63 3.51
CA SER A 69 -4.51 2.22 4.85
C SER A 69 -4.19 3.72 4.79
N ARG A 70 -3.29 4.14 3.90
CA ARG A 70 -2.92 5.55 3.73
C ARG A 70 -4.09 6.41 3.24
N TRP A 71 -4.86 5.92 2.26
CA TRP A 71 -6.02 6.66 1.72
C TRP A 71 -7.24 6.59 2.63
N CYS A 72 -7.44 5.48 3.33
CA CYS A 72 -8.53 5.32 4.30
C CYS A 72 -8.39 6.29 5.47
N LEU A 73 -7.22 6.34 6.11
CA LEU A 73 -6.99 7.17 7.29
C LEU A 73 -6.56 8.61 6.94
N ALA A 74 -6.06 8.85 5.75
CA ALA A 74 -5.62 10.14 5.23
C ALA A 74 -4.61 10.89 6.16
N ARG A 75 -3.80 10.14 6.91
CA ARG A 75 -2.81 10.68 7.86
C ARG A 75 -1.39 10.41 7.39
N PRO A 76 -0.47 11.39 7.47
CA PRO A 76 0.95 11.17 7.15
C PRO A 76 1.56 10.03 7.96
N GLY A 77 2.43 9.25 7.33
CA GLY A 77 3.13 8.13 7.95
C GLY A 77 2.24 6.91 8.26
N THR A 78 1.01 6.83 7.73
CA THR A 78 0.13 5.69 7.97
C THR A 78 0.66 4.41 7.35
N ALA A 79 1.07 4.46 6.08
CA ALA A 79 1.61 3.29 5.39
C ALA A 79 2.89 2.80 6.08
N LEU A 80 3.76 3.71 6.49
CA LEU A 80 5.00 3.36 7.20
C LEU A 80 4.72 2.71 8.56
N ARG A 81 3.72 3.19 9.33
CA ARG A 81 3.34 2.56 10.60
C ARG A 81 2.76 1.16 10.39
N VAL A 82 1.96 0.94 9.34
CA VAL A 82 1.44 -0.37 8.97
C VAL A 82 2.58 -1.31 8.59
N ALA A 83 3.50 -0.84 7.73
CA ALA A 83 4.66 -1.64 7.33
C ALA A 83 5.56 -1.97 8.52
N ALA A 84 5.86 -1.00 9.38
CA ALA A 84 6.67 -1.21 10.58
C ALA A 84 6.01 -2.20 11.55
N GLY A 85 4.72 -2.01 11.85
CA GLY A 85 3.96 -2.92 12.72
C GLY A 85 3.90 -4.34 12.15
N GLY A 86 3.60 -4.48 10.85
CA GLY A 86 3.61 -5.77 10.17
C GLY A 86 4.99 -6.42 10.17
N SER A 87 6.05 -5.64 9.93
CA SER A 87 7.44 -6.12 9.99
C SER A 87 7.83 -6.61 11.39
N CYS A 88 7.43 -5.89 12.44
CA CYS A 88 7.65 -6.34 13.81
C CYS A 88 6.98 -7.69 14.09
N VAL A 89 5.72 -7.87 13.67
CA VAL A 89 5.02 -9.15 13.81
C VAL A 89 5.71 -10.26 13.02
N ILE A 90 6.08 -9.98 11.75
CA ILE A 90 6.78 -10.95 10.89
C ILE A 90 8.09 -11.40 11.54
N LEU A 91 8.92 -10.45 11.99
CA LEU A 91 10.23 -10.75 12.58
C LEU A 91 10.12 -11.44 13.95
N PHE A 92 9.05 -11.17 14.70
CA PHE A 92 8.77 -11.88 15.95
C PHE A 92 8.41 -13.35 15.70
N VAL A 93 7.65 -13.64 14.64
CA VAL A 93 7.23 -15.01 14.29
C VAL A 93 8.34 -15.76 13.53
N ASP A 94 9.02 -15.09 12.62
CA ASP A 94 10.10 -15.66 11.81
C ASP A 94 11.26 -14.66 11.64
N PRO A 95 12.26 -14.71 12.54
CA PRO A 95 13.43 -13.83 12.49
C PRO A 95 14.26 -13.96 11.20
N THR A 96 14.15 -15.08 10.48
CA THR A 96 14.88 -15.29 9.22
C THR A 96 14.42 -14.39 8.09
N MET A 97 13.26 -13.74 8.25
CA MET A 97 12.67 -12.81 7.28
C MET A 97 13.30 -11.39 7.29
N GLY A 98 14.42 -11.18 8.00
CA GLY A 98 15.00 -9.84 8.23
C GLY A 98 15.17 -8.97 6.99
N THR A 99 15.73 -9.50 5.90
CA THR A 99 15.90 -8.74 4.65
C THR A 99 14.61 -8.59 3.84
N HIS A 100 13.63 -9.48 4.03
CA HIS A 100 12.37 -9.46 3.29
C HIS A 100 11.40 -8.36 3.72
N VAL A 101 11.61 -7.76 4.89
CA VAL A 101 10.76 -6.64 5.35
C VAL A 101 11.19 -5.29 4.80
N LEU A 102 12.44 -5.15 4.34
CA LEU A 102 12.97 -3.89 3.82
C LEU A 102 12.18 -3.32 2.62
N PRO A 103 11.80 -4.11 1.62
CA PRO A 103 10.96 -3.64 0.53
C PRO A 103 9.62 -3.06 0.99
N TYR A 104 9.01 -3.61 2.03
CA TYR A 104 7.74 -3.10 2.57
C TYR A 104 7.92 -1.73 3.21
N LEU A 105 8.99 -1.55 4.00
CA LEU A 105 9.31 -0.26 4.62
C LEU A 105 9.61 0.81 3.56
N ALA A 106 10.43 0.46 2.56
CA ALA A 106 10.78 1.37 1.47
C ALA A 106 9.55 1.77 0.65
N ALA A 107 8.72 0.80 0.25
CA ALA A 107 7.49 1.07 -0.49
C ALA A 107 6.49 1.89 0.34
N ALA A 108 6.34 1.60 1.64
CA ALA A 108 5.47 2.35 2.53
C ALA A 108 5.92 3.81 2.68
N MET A 109 7.22 4.05 2.77
CA MET A 109 7.78 5.39 2.78
C MET A 109 7.49 6.14 1.49
N LEU A 110 7.63 5.46 0.33
CA LEU A 110 7.28 6.06 -0.97
C LEU A 110 5.78 6.36 -1.07
N VAL A 111 4.90 5.45 -0.63
CA VAL A 111 3.45 5.68 -0.60
C VAL A 111 3.11 6.90 0.25
N ASP A 112 3.68 7.01 1.46
CA ASP A 112 3.43 8.16 2.33
C ASP A 112 3.97 9.46 1.73
N ARG A 113 5.19 9.47 1.18
CA ARG A 113 5.78 10.67 0.58
C ARG A 113 5.04 11.14 -0.67
N LEU A 114 4.69 10.22 -1.56
CA LEU A 114 3.95 10.54 -2.77
C LEU A 114 2.53 11.03 -2.45
N ALA A 115 1.89 10.47 -1.43
CA ALA A 115 0.58 10.93 -0.97
C ALA A 115 0.59 12.36 -0.40
N GLU A 116 1.74 12.91 -0.01
CA GLU A 116 1.88 14.30 0.42
C GLU A 116 2.13 15.27 -0.75
N VAL A 117 2.51 14.79 -1.92
CA VAL A 117 2.72 15.61 -3.11
C VAL A 117 1.41 16.30 -3.50
N PRO A 118 1.38 17.63 -3.65
CA PRO A 118 0.13 18.38 -3.91
C PRO A 118 -0.63 17.86 -5.14
N LEU A 119 0.09 17.44 -6.19
CA LEU A 119 -0.50 16.89 -7.40
C LEU A 119 -1.24 15.57 -7.12
N VAL A 120 -0.61 14.65 -6.36
CA VAL A 120 -1.20 13.35 -5.99
C VAL A 120 -2.38 13.54 -5.04
N ARG A 121 -2.29 14.52 -4.13
CA ARG A 121 -3.40 14.88 -3.23
C ARG A 121 -4.62 15.41 -3.98
N ARG A 122 -4.40 16.17 -5.07
CA ARG A 122 -5.47 16.69 -5.94
C ARG A 122 -6.03 15.61 -6.86
N HIS A 123 -5.16 14.73 -7.35
CA HIS A 123 -5.47 13.71 -8.35
C HIS A 123 -5.09 12.33 -7.82
N ALA A 124 -5.89 11.81 -6.90
CA ALA A 124 -5.63 10.52 -6.24
C ALA A 124 -5.45 9.35 -7.22
N TRP A 125 -6.05 9.43 -8.42
CA TRP A 125 -5.88 8.44 -9.49
C TRP A 125 -4.41 8.28 -9.96
N LEU A 126 -3.55 9.29 -9.73
CA LEU A 126 -2.12 9.18 -10.02
C LEU A 126 -1.45 8.01 -9.29
N MET A 127 -2.02 7.57 -8.15
CA MET A 127 -1.50 6.38 -7.47
C MET A 127 -1.67 5.11 -8.30
N LEU A 128 -2.60 5.05 -9.24
CA LEU A 128 -2.72 3.91 -10.17
C LEU A 128 -1.48 3.81 -11.08
N VAL A 129 -0.91 4.95 -11.45
CA VAL A 129 0.31 5.02 -12.28
C VAL A 129 1.57 4.89 -11.43
N LEU A 130 1.56 5.41 -10.21
CA LEU A 130 2.71 5.38 -9.31
C LEU A 130 2.90 4.03 -8.62
N ALA A 131 1.82 3.29 -8.36
CA ALA A 131 1.88 1.99 -7.68
C ALA A 131 2.76 0.96 -8.41
N PRO A 132 2.71 0.80 -9.75
CA PRO A 132 3.66 -0.03 -10.49
C PRO A 132 5.12 0.34 -10.21
N VAL A 133 5.44 1.64 -10.23
CA VAL A 133 6.80 2.14 -9.99
C VAL A 133 7.24 1.88 -8.55
N ILE A 134 6.36 2.13 -7.57
CA ILE A 134 6.63 1.81 -6.15
C ILE A 134 6.90 0.32 -5.99
N HIS A 135 6.14 -0.53 -6.69
CA HIS A 135 6.29 -1.97 -6.59
C HIS A 135 7.63 -2.50 -7.10
N LEU A 136 8.32 -1.76 -7.98
CA LEU A 136 9.66 -2.11 -8.46
C LEU A 136 10.70 -2.17 -7.32
N VAL A 137 10.44 -1.56 -6.16
CA VAL A 137 11.29 -1.74 -4.96
C VAL A 137 11.42 -3.22 -4.59
N GLY A 138 10.39 -4.03 -4.86
CA GLY A 138 10.43 -5.48 -4.65
C GLY A 138 11.43 -6.22 -5.54
N VAL A 139 11.83 -5.64 -6.68
CA VAL A 139 12.84 -6.23 -7.58
C VAL A 139 14.24 -6.16 -6.98
N LEU A 140 14.48 -5.24 -6.04
CA LEU A 140 15.79 -5.07 -5.42
C LEU A 140 16.26 -6.34 -4.69
N SER A 141 15.35 -7.04 -4.02
CA SER A 141 15.71 -8.28 -3.27
C SER A 141 16.25 -9.39 -4.18
N PRO A 142 15.54 -9.82 -5.25
CA PRO A 142 16.09 -10.81 -6.17
C PRO A 142 17.34 -10.31 -6.89
N PHE A 143 17.41 -9.02 -7.24
CA PHE A 143 18.61 -8.44 -7.85
C PHE A 143 19.84 -8.59 -6.94
N LEU A 144 19.76 -8.17 -5.69
CA LEU A 144 20.86 -8.28 -4.73
C LEU A 144 21.26 -9.74 -4.48
N HIS A 145 20.29 -10.65 -4.44
CA HIS A 145 20.56 -12.08 -4.27
C HIS A 145 21.37 -12.65 -5.45
N HIS A 146 21.01 -12.31 -6.68
CA HIS A 146 21.71 -12.79 -7.87
C HIS A 146 23.11 -12.20 -7.99
N VAL A 147 23.26 -10.90 -7.73
CA VAL A 147 24.59 -10.24 -7.74
C VAL A 147 25.48 -10.80 -6.63
N GLY A 148 24.95 -10.96 -5.42
CA GLY A 148 25.68 -11.52 -4.29
C GLY A 148 26.04 -13.00 -4.47
N GLY A 149 25.27 -13.74 -5.27
CA GLY A 149 25.55 -15.14 -5.65
C GLY A 149 26.59 -15.31 -6.77
N GLY A 150 27.21 -14.22 -7.24
CA GLY A 150 28.28 -14.27 -8.26
C GLY A 150 27.78 -14.44 -9.70
N ALA A 151 26.48 -14.26 -9.95
CA ALA A 151 25.95 -14.28 -11.32
C ALA A 151 26.48 -13.09 -12.12
N GLY A 152 26.93 -13.32 -13.35
CA GLY A 152 27.40 -12.26 -14.23
C GLY A 152 26.29 -11.22 -14.50
N LEU A 153 26.65 -9.93 -14.53
CA LEU A 153 25.70 -8.81 -14.73
C LEU A 153 24.83 -8.99 -15.98
N GLY A 154 25.37 -9.53 -17.08
CA GLY A 154 24.61 -9.79 -18.30
C GLY A 154 23.49 -10.82 -18.10
N THR A 155 23.77 -11.91 -17.36
CA THR A 155 22.77 -12.93 -17.03
C THR A 155 21.70 -12.38 -16.09
N VAL A 156 22.09 -11.57 -15.11
CA VAL A 156 21.17 -10.89 -14.19
C VAL A 156 20.23 -9.94 -14.95
N LEU A 157 20.78 -9.08 -15.80
CA LEU A 157 19.99 -8.11 -16.59
C LEU A 157 19.06 -8.80 -17.59
N GLY A 158 19.54 -9.89 -18.25
CA GLY A 158 18.70 -10.68 -19.17
C GLY A 158 17.49 -11.33 -18.50
N GLY A 159 17.63 -11.82 -17.26
CA GLY A 159 16.54 -12.38 -16.48
C GLY A 159 15.60 -11.36 -15.82
N MET A 160 16.07 -10.12 -15.60
CA MET A 160 15.30 -9.10 -14.88
C MET A 160 14.07 -8.61 -15.63
N GLY A 161 14.03 -8.70 -16.98
CA GLY A 161 12.87 -8.26 -17.77
C GLY A 161 11.56 -8.89 -17.32
N PHE A 162 11.54 -10.19 -17.09
CA PHE A 162 10.37 -10.92 -16.60
C PHE A 162 9.95 -10.46 -15.17
N TYR A 163 10.95 -10.23 -14.30
CA TYR A 163 10.68 -9.73 -12.94
C TYR A 163 10.10 -8.31 -12.99
N VAL A 164 10.66 -7.43 -13.79
CA VAL A 164 10.18 -6.03 -13.93
C VAL A 164 8.75 -6.02 -14.46
N GLN A 165 8.47 -6.76 -15.53
CA GLN A 165 7.10 -6.86 -16.09
C GLN A 165 6.09 -7.37 -15.06
N GLY A 166 6.43 -8.44 -14.32
CA GLY A 166 5.58 -8.96 -13.26
C GLY A 166 5.31 -7.92 -12.18
N HIS A 167 6.35 -7.20 -11.72
CA HIS A 167 6.18 -6.17 -10.70
C HIS A 167 5.35 -4.98 -11.21
N LEU A 168 5.51 -4.55 -12.46
CA LEU A 168 4.68 -3.50 -13.03
C LEU A 168 3.21 -3.91 -13.11
N LEU A 169 2.92 -5.11 -13.60
CA LEU A 169 1.55 -5.63 -13.71
C LEU A 169 0.86 -5.74 -12.34
N TRP A 170 1.52 -6.43 -11.40
CA TRP A 170 0.97 -6.63 -10.06
C TRP A 170 0.93 -5.34 -9.24
N GLY A 171 1.84 -4.42 -9.49
CA GLY A 171 1.81 -3.08 -8.92
C GLY A 171 0.61 -2.27 -9.41
N ALA A 172 0.25 -2.37 -10.71
CA ALA A 172 -0.95 -1.73 -11.25
C ALA A 172 -2.22 -2.31 -10.60
N ALA A 173 -2.33 -3.64 -10.51
CA ALA A 173 -3.43 -4.30 -9.82
C ALA A 173 -3.52 -3.87 -8.34
N ALA A 174 -2.38 -3.81 -7.65
CA ALA A 174 -2.31 -3.33 -6.27
C ALA A 174 -2.77 -1.87 -6.13
N GLY A 175 -2.43 -1.01 -7.08
CA GLY A 175 -2.89 0.37 -7.13
C GLY A 175 -4.42 0.44 -7.21
N VAL A 176 -5.02 -0.30 -8.13
CA VAL A 176 -6.49 -0.36 -8.29
C VAL A 176 -7.17 -0.84 -7.02
N VAL A 177 -6.76 -2.01 -6.51
CA VAL A 177 -7.35 -2.61 -5.29
C VAL A 177 -7.13 -1.69 -4.08
N GLY A 178 -5.91 -1.22 -3.87
CA GLY A 178 -5.57 -0.36 -2.74
C GLY A 178 -6.33 0.95 -2.73
N MET A 179 -6.48 1.60 -3.89
CA MET A 179 -7.26 2.83 -4.02
C MET A 179 -8.76 2.59 -3.82
N ALA A 180 -9.32 1.51 -4.39
CA ALA A 180 -10.73 1.16 -4.21
C ALA A 180 -11.05 0.93 -2.72
N LEU A 181 -10.23 0.12 -2.03
CA LEU A 181 -10.38 -0.15 -0.60
C LEU A 181 -10.15 1.10 0.26
N GLY A 182 -9.13 1.91 -0.06
CA GLY A 182 -8.80 3.13 0.69
C GLY A 182 -9.89 4.19 0.60
N LEU A 183 -10.40 4.46 -0.61
CA LEU A 183 -11.50 5.41 -0.81
C LEU A 183 -12.81 4.90 -0.24
N GLY A 184 -13.12 3.61 -0.42
CA GLY A 184 -14.27 2.95 0.19
C GLY A 184 -14.24 3.04 1.71
N GLY A 185 -13.13 2.63 2.34
CA GLY A 185 -12.94 2.71 3.78
C GLY A 185 -13.03 4.14 4.32
N ARG A 186 -12.48 5.13 3.60
CA ARG A 186 -12.59 6.54 3.97
C ARG A 186 -14.05 7.04 3.98
N ARG A 187 -14.88 6.56 3.04
CA ARG A 187 -16.33 6.88 3.02
C ARG A 187 -17.04 6.29 4.24
N LEU A 188 -16.68 5.06 4.64
CA LEU A 188 -17.23 4.38 5.82
C LEU A 188 -16.80 5.05 7.14
N LEU A 189 -15.60 5.58 7.21
CA LEU A 189 -15.12 6.29 8.40
C LEU A 189 -15.75 7.68 8.59
N GLY A 190 -16.31 8.25 7.52
CA GLY A 190 -16.81 9.62 7.54
C GLY A 190 -15.69 10.67 7.61
N ARG A 191 -16.07 11.95 7.68
CA ARG A 191 -15.11 13.03 7.94
C ARG A 191 -14.76 13.04 9.42
N PRO A 192 -13.46 13.21 9.78
CA PRO A 192 -13.12 13.44 11.18
C PRO A 192 -13.88 14.67 11.70
N PRO A 193 -14.36 14.66 12.95
CA PRO A 193 -14.97 15.84 13.54
C PRO A 193 -13.98 16.99 13.45
N SER A 194 -14.46 18.17 13.03
CA SER A 194 -13.68 19.40 13.01
C SER A 194 -13.09 19.62 14.41
N ALA A 195 -11.78 19.92 14.47
CA ALA A 195 -11.18 20.35 15.72
C ALA A 195 -11.88 21.66 16.17
N PRO A 196 -12.13 21.84 17.48
CA PRO A 196 -12.66 23.08 18.00
C PRO A 196 -11.72 24.23 17.76
#